data_71abe696f1619c5aef164f18cb121e47
#
_entry.id   71abe696f1619c5aef164f18cb121e47
#
_cell.length_a   1.000
_cell.length_b   1.000
_cell.length_c   1.000
_cell.angle_alpha   90.00
_cell.angle_beta   90.00
_cell.angle_gamma   90.00
#
_symmetry.space_group_name_H-M   'P 1'
#
loop_
_entity.id
_entity.type
_entity.pdbx_description
1 polymer ?
#
loop_
_entity_poly.entity_id
_entity_poly.type
_entity_poly.pdbx_seq_one_letter_code
_entity_poly.pdbx_strand_id
1 'polypeptide(L)'
;SDLDEAQCLTQEKAVSYFFSNAGSWLRSEGERFLSNEFRFESPIYMELLRKIARGRSKWTELQDGMDVNITAYLRRQETFRILRQKLPFGEQKTKGSSRWVLCDPYFIFWLRFVDSIQANTLESLGQSRILSQMCLRELPTLLGRTLEEWFRQAWLQNGQWLHADAWWDRKGQNEIDLVATNPLTQSIGFAEVKLNPAKFSAGLLELKIGAFLKSQPQYRNWNITRQGLSLEDLRNI
;
A
#
# COMPACT_ATOMS: atom_id res chain seq x y z
N SER A 1 -2.76 24.20 0.23
CA SER A 1 -1.46 23.47 0.12
C SER A 1 -0.64 24.07 -1.01
N ASP A 2 0.68 23.84 -1.03
CA ASP A 2 1.59 24.29 -2.11
C ASP A 2 1.07 23.89 -3.51
N LEU A 3 0.41 22.76 -3.61
CA LEU A 3 -0.16 22.27 -4.88
C LEU A 3 -1.41 23.07 -5.29
N ASP A 4 -2.23 23.49 -4.33
CA ASP A 4 -3.40 24.34 -4.59
C ASP A 4 -2.96 25.73 -5.01
N GLU A 5 -1.96 26.30 -4.35
CA GLU A 5 -1.38 27.60 -4.71
C GLU A 5 -0.74 27.57 -6.11
N ALA A 6 -0.13 26.45 -6.48
CA ALA A 6 0.43 26.24 -7.82
C ALA A 6 -0.62 25.88 -8.88
N GLN A 7 -1.91 25.82 -8.54
CA GLN A 7 -3.00 25.43 -9.44
C GLN A 7 -2.74 24.10 -10.19
N CYS A 8 -2.21 23.12 -9.47
CA CYS A 8 -1.90 21.79 -10.00
C CYS A 8 -3.17 20.95 -10.10
N LEU A 9 -3.96 21.16 -11.16
CA LEU A 9 -5.25 20.49 -11.39
C LEU A 9 -5.13 19.08 -11.99
N THR A 10 -3.95 18.66 -12.43
CA THR A 10 -3.70 17.32 -12.98
C THR A 10 -2.52 16.65 -12.29
N GLN A 11 -2.47 15.31 -12.34
CA GLN A 11 -1.35 14.54 -11.78
C GLN A 11 -0.02 14.94 -12.41
N GLU A 12 0.00 15.18 -13.73
CA GLU A 12 1.20 15.59 -14.46
C GLU A 12 1.74 16.93 -13.98
N LYS A 13 0.84 17.91 -13.77
CA LYS A 13 1.23 19.23 -13.25
C LYS A 13 1.73 19.12 -11.81
N ALA A 14 1.04 18.38 -10.96
CA ALA A 14 1.44 18.19 -9.56
C ALA A 14 2.80 17.51 -9.45
N VAL A 15 3.05 16.44 -10.21
CA VAL A 15 4.33 15.74 -10.23
C VAL A 15 5.44 16.61 -10.80
N SER A 16 5.18 17.32 -11.91
CA SER A 16 6.16 18.24 -12.50
C SER A 16 6.53 19.37 -11.54
N TYR A 17 5.55 19.98 -10.88
CA TYR A 17 5.77 21.00 -9.87
C TYR A 17 6.61 20.47 -8.71
N PHE A 18 6.29 19.28 -8.18
CA PHE A 18 7.02 18.67 -7.08
C PHE A 18 8.51 18.47 -7.41
N PHE A 19 8.85 18.01 -8.61
CA PHE A 19 10.25 17.78 -9.00
C PHE A 19 10.97 19.02 -9.53
N SER A 20 10.26 20.05 -10.01
CA SER A 20 10.87 21.30 -10.42
C SER A 20 11.15 22.24 -9.24
N ASN A 21 10.45 22.09 -8.12
CA ASN A 21 10.62 22.89 -6.91
C ASN A 21 11.49 22.16 -5.88
N ALA A 22 12.82 22.21 -6.07
CA ALA A 22 13.78 21.54 -5.19
C ALA A 22 13.71 21.99 -3.72
N GLY A 23 13.20 23.21 -3.45
CA GLY A 23 13.01 23.74 -2.11
C GLY A 23 11.67 23.37 -1.45
N SER A 24 10.84 22.55 -2.09
CA SER A 24 9.58 22.12 -1.51
C SER A 24 9.80 21.40 -0.18
N TRP A 25 9.12 21.85 0.87
CA TRP A 25 9.16 21.23 2.19
C TRP A 25 8.73 19.75 2.14
N LEU A 26 7.81 19.39 1.23
CA LEU A 26 7.37 18.03 1.01
C LEU A 26 8.54 17.06 0.66
N ARG A 27 9.61 17.55 0.05
CA ARG A 27 10.76 16.71 -0.30
C ARG A 27 11.66 16.43 0.90
N SER A 28 11.81 17.40 1.80
CA SER A 28 12.66 17.29 2.99
C SER A 28 11.92 16.68 4.19
N GLU A 29 10.58 16.62 4.16
CA GLU A 29 9.77 16.15 5.27
C GLU A 29 10.07 14.69 5.64
N GLY A 30 10.25 13.82 4.64
CA GLY A 30 10.57 12.40 4.88
C GLY A 30 11.88 12.21 5.64
N GLU A 31 12.93 12.94 5.26
CA GLU A 31 14.23 12.91 5.93
C GLU A 31 14.13 13.46 7.35
N ARG A 32 13.49 14.61 7.52
CA ARG A 32 13.30 15.25 8.83
C ARG A 32 12.52 14.35 9.78
N PHE A 33 11.43 13.75 9.32
CA PHE A 33 10.63 12.86 10.11
C PHE A 33 11.41 11.61 10.56
N LEU A 34 12.10 10.94 9.63
CA LEU A 34 12.85 9.74 9.94
C LEU A 34 14.09 10.01 10.83
N SER A 35 14.76 11.15 10.64
CA SER A 35 15.96 11.51 11.41
C SER A 35 15.63 12.03 12.81
N ASN A 36 14.63 12.91 12.91
CA ASN A 36 14.33 13.63 14.15
C ASN A 36 13.39 12.84 15.07
N GLU A 37 12.35 12.24 14.49
CA GLU A 37 11.32 11.54 15.29
C GLU A 37 11.77 10.16 15.72
N PHE A 38 12.51 9.43 14.87
CA PHE A 38 12.83 8.03 15.13
C PHE A 38 14.29 7.75 15.47
N ARG A 39 15.20 8.70 15.26
CA ARG A 39 16.63 8.58 15.56
C ARG A 39 17.17 7.21 15.13
N PHE A 40 16.90 6.83 13.87
CA PHE A 40 17.41 5.58 13.36
C PHE A 40 18.92 5.67 13.11
N GLU A 41 19.70 5.28 14.09
CA GLU A 41 21.18 5.31 14.05
C GLU A 41 21.75 4.29 13.07
N SER A 42 20.99 3.25 12.70
CA SER A 42 21.47 2.19 11.81
C SER A 42 20.94 2.34 10.39
N PRO A 43 21.81 2.25 9.37
CA PRO A 43 21.41 2.27 7.96
C PRO A 43 20.47 1.12 7.58
N ILE A 44 20.42 0.04 8.38
CA ILE A 44 19.55 -1.12 8.19
C ILE A 44 18.08 -0.71 8.18
N TYR A 45 17.68 0.24 9.05
CA TYR A 45 16.30 0.74 9.07
C TYR A 45 15.89 1.33 7.73
N MET A 46 16.72 2.20 7.16
CA MET A 46 16.46 2.83 5.88
C MET A 46 16.44 1.84 4.73
N GLU A 47 17.35 0.86 4.76
CA GLU A 47 17.38 -0.18 3.73
C GLU A 47 16.12 -1.03 3.73
N LEU A 48 15.60 -1.42 4.90
CA LEU A 48 14.35 -2.15 5.03
C LEU A 48 13.16 -1.32 4.50
N LEU A 49 13.08 -0.04 4.85
CA LEU A 49 12.04 0.85 4.34
C LEU A 49 12.08 0.98 2.81
N ARG A 50 13.29 1.14 2.24
CA ARG A 50 13.48 1.19 0.77
C ARG A 50 13.06 -0.13 0.08
N LYS A 51 13.39 -1.28 0.67
CA LYS A 51 12.97 -2.60 0.16
C LYS A 51 11.44 -2.71 0.15
N ILE A 52 10.78 -2.33 1.26
CA ILE A 52 9.32 -2.37 1.38
C ILE A 52 8.66 -1.38 0.41
N ALA A 53 9.16 -0.16 0.29
CA ALA A 53 8.66 0.82 -0.65
C ALA A 53 8.73 0.33 -2.11
N ARG A 54 9.74 -0.48 -2.45
CA ARG A 54 9.91 -1.14 -3.76
C ARG A 54 9.05 -2.40 -3.95
N GLY A 55 8.22 -2.76 -2.96
CA GLY A 55 7.24 -3.85 -3.06
C GLY A 55 7.69 -5.18 -2.44
N ARG A 56 8.91 -5.29 -1.89
CA ARG A 56 9.29 -6.46 -1.09
C ARG A 56 8.54 -6.43 0.23
N SER A 57 7.86 -7.50 0.58
CA SER A 57 6.96 -7.49 1.74
C SER A 57 7.10 -8.70 2.65
N LYS A 58 7.61 -9.82 2.13
CA LYS A 58 7.82 -11.04 2.91
C LYS A 58 9.13 -10.95 3.67
N TRP A 59 9.17 -11.53 4.87
CA TRP A 59 10.38 -11.53 5.68
C TRP A 59 11.60 -12.06 4.93
N THR A 60 11.43 -13.12 4.15
CA THR A 60 12.53 -13.73 3.34
C THR A 60 13.04 -12.78 2.26
N GLU A 61 12.15 -12.00 1.63
CA GLU A 61 12.54 -11.00 0.62
C GLU A 61 13.27 -9.80 1.24
N LEU A 62 12.93 -9.46 2.49
CA LEU A 62 13.55 -8.37 3.22
C LEU A 62 14.92 -8.77 3.80
N GLN A 63 15.04 -10.04 4.27
CA GLN A 63 16.29 -10.61 4.80
C GLN A 63 17.34 -10.80 3.70
N ASP A 64 16.91 -11.00 2.45
CA ASP A 64 17.82 -11.24 1.33
C ASP A 64 18.86 -10.11 1.18
N GLY A 65 20.16 -10.48 1.16
CA GLY A 65 21.29 -9.55 1.12
C GLY A 65 21.54 -8.75 2.40
N MET A 66 20.94 -9.15 3.54
CA MET A 66 21.20 -8.55 4.86
C MET A 66 22.06 -9.49 5.70
N ASP A 67 23.20 -9.00 6.20
CA ASP A 67 24.14 -9.79 7.03
C ASP A 67 23.68 -9.95 8.49
N VAL A 68 22.57 -9.27 8.87
CA VAL A 68 22.03 -9.27 10.23
C VAL A 68 20.60 -9.78 10.25
N ASN A 69 20.16 -10.34 11.38
CA ASN A 69 18.76 -10.70 11.57
C ASN A 69 17.89 -9.44 11.67
N ILE A 70 17.00 -9.26 10.70
CA ILE A 70 16.16 -8.06 10.56
C ILE A 70 14.95 -8.01 11.51
N THR A 71 14.65 -9.09 12.24
CA THR A 71 13.43 -9.20 13.04
C THR A 71 13.27 -8.08 14.06
N ALA A 72 14.36 -7.77 14.81
CA ALA A 72 14.34 -6.69 15.80
C ALA A 72 14.13 -5.32 15.16
N TYR A 73 14.72 -5.06 14.01
CA TYR A 73 14.57 -3.82 13.26
C TYR A 73 13.14 -3.62 12.76
N LEU A 74 12.52 -4.67 12.20
CA LEU A 74 11.13 -4.63 11.76
C LEU A 74 10.16 -4.38 12.93
N ARG A 75 10.37 -5.06 14.08
CA ARG A 75 9.56 -4.88 15.28
C ARG A 75 9.66 -3.46 15.84
N ARG A 76 10.86 -2.88 15.86
CA ARG A 76 11.05 -1.51 16.31
C ARG A 76 10.30 -0.52 15.41
N GLN A 77 10.39 -0.68 14.08
CA GLN A 77 9.63 0.15 13.14
C GLN A 77 8.10 -0.04 13.26
N GLU A 78 7.65 -1.25 13.62
CA GLU A 78 6.24 -1.53 13.93
C GLU A 78 5.79 -0.80 15.20
N THR A 79 6.62 -0.79 16.26
CA THR A 79 6.34 -0.05 17.51
C THR A 79 6.15 1.44 17.25
N PHE A 80 6.92 2.03 16.35
CA PHE A 80 6.78 3.42 15.93
C PHE A 80 5.68 3.65 14.88
N ARG A 81 4.93 2.61 14.50
CA ARG A 81 3.87 2.68 13.48
C ARG A 81 4.33 3.16 12.09
N ILE A 82 5.61 3.01 11.77
CA ILE A 82 6.13 3.25 10.42
C ILE A 82 5.77 2.07 9.52
N LEU A 83 5.93 0.85 10.06
CA LEU A 83 5.54 -0.39 9.43
C LEU A 83 4.40 -1.04 10.21
N ARG A 84 3.65 -1.86 9.51
CA ARG A 84 2.75 -2.84 10.12
C ARG A 84 2.90 -4.20 9.44
N GLN A 85 2.68 -5.25 10.22
CA GLN A 85 2.55 -6.58 9.70
C GLN A 85 1.10 -6.82 9.28
N LYS A 86 0.88 -7.07 7.99
CA LYS A 86 -0.43 -7.40 7.41
C LYS A 86 -0.57 -8.90 7.27
N LEU A 87 -1.70 -9.46 7.71
CA LEU A 87 -2.07 -10.87 7.55
C LEU A 87 -3.19 -10.99 6.53
N PRO A 88 -3.28 -12.10 5.79
CA PRO A 88 -4.46 -12.34 4.97
C PRO A 88 -5.71 -12.45 5.84
N PHE A 89 -6.84 -11.98 5.32
CA PHE A 89 -8.12 -12.03 6.01
C PHE A 89 -8.42 -13.45 6.54
N GLY A 90 -8.82 -13.53 7.81
CA GLY A 90 -9.18 -14.81 8.47
C GLY A 90 -7.99 -15.65 8.96
N GLU A 91 -6.75 -15.21 8.75
CA GLU A 91 -5.58 -15.90 9.27
C GLU A 91 -5.07 -15.30 10.59
N GLN A 92 -4.67 -16.17 11.51
CA GLN A 92 -3.90 -15.79 12.68
C GLN A 92 -2.41 -15.75 12.32
N LYS A 93 -1.56 -15.12 13.18
CA LYS A 93 -0.09 -15.03 12.98
C LYS A 93 0.55 -16.42 12.78
N THR A 94 0.58 -16.89 11.54
CA THR A 94 1.31 -18.09 11.14
C THR A 94 2.56 -17.70 10.38
N LYS A 95 3.64 -18.48 10.53
CA LYS A 95 4.88 -18.22 9.81
C LYS A 95 4.65 -18.31 8.29
N GLY A 96 4.97 -17.24 7.57
CA GLY A 96 5.09 -17.24 6.11
C GLY A 96 3.96 -16.60 5.32
N SER A 97 2.80 -16.27 5.92
CA SER A 97 1.69 -15.60 5.21
C SER A 97 1.70 -14.08 5.37
N SER A 98 2.42 -13.56 6.37
CA SER A 98 2.43 -12.12 6.67
C SER A 98 3.28 -11.30 5.70
N ARG A 99 2.81 -10.08 5.44
CA ARG A 99 3.51 -9.07 4.65
C ARG A 99 3.80 -7.84 5.52
N TRP A 100 4.98 -7.25 5.35
CA TRP A 100 5.33 -5.97 5.95
C TRP A 100 4.97 -4.84 5.01
N VAL A 101 4.27 -3.83 5.50
CA VAL A 101 3.82 -2.68 4.70
C VAL A 101 4.13 -1.38 5.42
N LEU A 102 4.42 -0.34 4.66
CA LEU A 102 4.50 1.03 5.16
C LEU A 102 3.10 1.53 5.51
N CYS A 103 2.96 2.20 6.66
CA CYS A 103 1.68 2.70 7.13
C CYS A 103 1.24 3.96 6.38
N ASP A 104 2.19 4.81 6.01
CA ASP A 104 1.93 6.08 5.35
C ASP A 104 2.30 6.02 3.86
N PRO A 105 1.34 6.28 2.93
CA PRO A 105 1.58 6.35 1.50
C PRO A 105 2.62 7.41 1.10
N TYR A 106 2.75 8.51 1.85
CA TYR A 106 3.77 9.52 1.61
C TYR A 106 5.18 8.93 1.69
N PHE A 107 5.47 8.10 2.70
CA PHE A 107 6.78 7.45 2.81
C PHE A 107 7.07 6.49 1.66
N ILE A 108 6.03 5.81 1.13
CA ILE A 108 6.22 4.96 -0.05
C ILE A 108 6.65 5.82 -1.24
N PHE A 109 5.95 6.94 -1.46
CA PHE A 109 6.27 7.90 -2.51
C PHE A 109 7.68 8.46 -2.33
N TRP A 110 8.00 8.97 -1.14
CA TRP A 110 9.28 9.61 -0.83
C TRP A 110 10.47 8.66 -1.01
N LEU A 111 10.40 7.43 -0.46
CA LEU A 111 11.45 6.42 -0.56
C LEU A 111 11.66 5.89 -2.00
N ARG A 112 10.65 5.97 -2.84
CA ARG A 112 10.76 5.54 -4.25
C ARG A 112 11.31 6.61 -5.16
N PHE A 113 10.85 7.84 -5.00
CA PHE A 113 11.04 8.91 -5.98
C PHE A 113 11.91 10.05 -5.48
N VAL A 114 12.16 10.17 -4.19
CA VAL A 114 13.02 11.19 -3.59
C VAL A 114 14.27 10.57 -2.98
N ASP A 115 14.13 9.70 -2.00
CA ASP A 115 15.25 9.04 -1.30
C ASP A 115 15.65 7.74 -2.02
N SER A 116 16.15 7.85 -3.24
CA SER A 116 16.71 6.72 -3.98
C SER A 116 17.99 7.13 -4.72
N ILE A 117 18.93 6.19 -4.88
CA ILE A 117 20.18 6.43 -5.61
C ILE A 117 19.88 6.99 -7.02
N GLN A 118 18.90 6.44 -7.71
CA GLN A 118 18.51 6.87 -9.04
C GLN A 118 17.95 8.29 -9.04
N ALA A 119 17.08 8.63 -8.07
CA ALA A 119 16.52 9.97 -7.95
C ALA A 119 17.63 11.00 -7.66
N ASN A 120 18.50 10.71 -6.70
CA ASN A 120 19.62 11.60 -6.33
C ASN A 120 20.59 11.81 -7.50
N THR A 121 20.88 10.75 -8.28
CA THR A 121 21.72 10.85 -9.47
C THR A 121 21.06 11.74 -10.54
N LEU A 122 19.79 11.52 -10.86
CA LEU A 122 19.08 12.31 -11.86
C LEU A 122 18.93 13.77 -11.43
N GLU A 123 18.73 14.01 -10.15
CA GLU A 123 18.63 15.37 -9.60
C GLU A 123 19.96 16.10 -9.70
N SER A 124 21.07 15.47 -9.32
CA SER A 124 22.42 16.06 -9.43
C SER A 124 22.81 16.42 -10.87
N LEU A 125 22.21 15.70 -11.85
CA LEU A 125 22.35 15.97 -13.29
C LEU A 125 21.31 16.97 -13.82
N GLY A 126 20.46 17.57 -12.98
CA GLY A 126 19.39 18.48 -13.41
C GLY A 126 18.27 17.83 -14.22
N GLN A 127 18.11 16.50 -14.14
CA GLN A 127 17.18 15.72 -14.94
C GLN A 127 15.80 15.57 -14.27
N SER A 128 15.24 16.62 -13.71
CA SER A 128 13.94 16.64 -13.00
C SER A 128 12.78 16.16 -13.90
N ARG A 129 12.87 16.41 -15.23
CA ARG A 129 11.88 15.92 -16.19
C ARG A 129 11.84 14.38 -16.24
N ILE A 130 12.99 13.73 -16.21
CA ILE A 130 13.08 12.26 -16.21
C ILE A 130 12.49 11.71 -14.91
N LEU A 131 12.80 12.34 -13.77
CA LEU A 131 12.20 11.96 -12.48
C LEU A 131 10.67 12.06 -12.51
N SER A 132 10.12 13.15 -13.05
CA SER A 132 8.68 13.32 -13.22
C SER A 132 8.06 12.21 -14.07
N GLN A 133 8.68 11.85 -15.20
CA GLN A 133 8.19 10.77 -16.07
C GLN A 133 8.23 9.40 -15.39
N MET A 134 9.30 9.12 -14.63
CA MET A 134 9.40 7.88 -13.85
C MET A 134 8.32 7.79 -12.78
N CYS A 135 8.11 8.88 -12.06
CA CYS A 135 7.06 8.97 -11.05
C CYS A 135 5.69 8.73 -11.67
N LEU A 136 5.33 9.42 -12.75
CA LEU A 136 4.04 9.28 -13.43
C LEU A 136 3.77 7.85 -13.92
N ARG A 137 4.81 7.15 -14.37
CA ARG A 137 4.67 5.74 -14.81
C ARG A 137 4.32 4.80 -13.66
N GLU A 138 4.86 5.04 -12.47
CA GLU A 138 4.68 4.16 -11.30
C GLU A 138 3.56 4.62 -10.35
N LEU A 139 3.15 5.88 -10.45
CA LEU A 139 2.12 6.49 -9.61
C LEU A 139 0.80 5.69 -9.59
N PRO A 140 0.30 5.13 -10.69
CA PRO A 140 -0.92 4.32 -10.66
C PRO A 140 -0.84 3.11 -9.72
N THR A 141 0.31 2.46 -9.60
CA THR A 141 0.51 1.34 -8.67
C THR A 141 0.44 1.79 -7.21
N LEU A 142 1.01 2.95 -6.90
CA LEU A 142 0.94 3.53 -5.56
C LEU A 142 -0.50 3.96 -5.22
N LEU A 143 -1.16 4.65 -6.13
CA LEU A 143 -2.54 5.11 -5.96
C LEU A 143 -3.52 3.94 -5.81
N GLY A 144 -3.31 2.84 -6.55
CA GLY A 144 -4.13 1.63 -6.41
C GLY A 144 -4.11 1.09 -4.97
N ARG A 145 -2.93 0.94 -4.38
CA ARG A 145 -2.79 0.50 -2.98
C ARG A 145 -3.39 1.46 -1.96
N THR A 146 -3.27 2.76 -2.21
CA THR A 146 -3.88 3.79 -1.37
C THR A 146 -5.40 3.72 -1.45
N LEU A 147 -5.94 3.48 -2.63
CA LEU A 147 -7.37 3.34 -2.87
C LEU A 147 -7.94 2.08 -2.19
N GLU A 148 -7.23 0.93 -2.25
CA GLU A 148 -7.60 -0.28 -1.52
C GLU A 148 -7.71 -0.04 -0.01
N GLU A 149 -6.72 0.65 0.58
CA GLU A 149 -6.73 0.98 2.00
C GLU A 149 -7.84 1.96 2.36
N TRP A 150 -8.11 2.94 1.49
CA TRP A 150 -9.21 3.90 1.67
C TRP A 150 -10.56 3.17 1.70
N PHE A 151 -10.85 2.29 0.74
CA PHE A 151 -12.09 1.51 0.72
C PHE A 151 -12.21 0.57 1.92
N ARG A 152 -11.11 -0.02 2.35
CA ARG A 152 -11.10 -0.84 3.57
C ARG A 152 -11.57 -0.05 4.78
N GLN A 153 -11.08 1.17 4.96
CA GLN A 153 -11.48 2.05 6.06
C GLN A 153 -12.92 2.53 5.91
N ALA A 154 -13.33 2.94 4.72
CA ALA A 154 -14.68 3.37 4.42
C ALA A 154 -15.71 2.26 4.72
N TRP A 155 -15.40 1.02 4.35
CA TRP A 155 -16.26 -0.13 4.67
C TRP A 155 -16.39 -0.39 6.16
N LEU A 156 -15.35 -0.17 6.95
CA LEU A 156 -15.43 -0.28 8.41
C LEU A 156 -16.21 0.88 9.04
N GLN A 157 -16.11 2.08 8.47
CA GLN A 157 -16.76 3.28 9.01
C GLN A 157 -18.26 3.35 8.71
N ASN A 158 -18.73 2.75 7.62
CA ASN A 158 -20.17 2.76 7.29
C ASN A 158 -21.02 1.88 8.19
N GLY A 159 -20.40 1.12 9.11
CA GLY A 159 -21.09 0.29 10.09
C GLY A 159 -21.70 -1.01 9.57
N GLN A 160 -21.66 -1.25 8.27
CA GLN A 160 -22.15 -2.50 7.68
C GLN A 160 -21.21 -3.68 7.98
N TRP A 161 -19.91 -3.42 8.04
CA TRP A 161 -18.88 -4.43 8.21
C TRP A 161 -18.14 -4.25 9.54
N LEU A 162 -17.90 -5.35 10.25
CA LEU A 162 -17.16 -5.34 11.53
C LEU A 162 -15.67 -5.67 11.34
N HIS A 163 -15.34 -6.38 10.27
CA HIS A 163 -13.95 -6.72 9.91
C HIS A 163 -13.78 -6.53 8.41
N ALA A 164 -12.66 -5.96 8.01
CA ALA A 164 -12.29 -5.79 6.61
C ALA A 164 -10.77 -5.85 6.44
N ASP A 165 -10.28 -6.68 5.53
CA ASP A 165 -8.88 -6.76 5.13
C ASP A 165 -8.74 -7.41 3.74
N ALA A 166 -7.54 -7.37 3.16
CA ALA A 166 -7.23 -8.10 1.95
C ALA A 166 -7.02 -9.58 2.26
N TRP A 167 -7.30 -10.43 1.28
CA TRP A 167 -6.97 -11.85 1.38
C TRP A 167 -6.04 -12.27 0.25
N TRP A 168 -5.10 -13.16 0.55
CA TRP A 168 -4.24 -13.83 -0.41
C TRP A 168 -3.97 -15.27 0.02
N ASP A 169 -3.83 -16.16 -0.95
CA ASP A 169 -3.46 -17.53 -0.66
C ASP A 169 -1.98 -17.68 -0.27
N ARG A 170 -1.62 -18.78 0.31
CA ARG A 170 -0.25 -19.06 0.79
C ARG A 170 0.81 -18.96 -0.31
N LYS A 171 0.42 -19.27 -1.57
CA LYS A 171 1.32 -19.20 -2.73
C LYS A 171 1.37 -17.80 -3.34
N GLY A 172 0.44 -16.92 -2.97
CA GLY A 172 0.28 -15.58 -3.55
C GLY A 172 -0.23 -15.60 -5.00
N GLN A 173 -0.92 -16.67 -5.39
CA GLN A 173 -1.50 -16.82 -6.73
C GLN A 173 -2.89 -16.21 -6.84
N ASN A 174 -3.62 -16.20 -5.72
CA ASN A 174 -4.93 -15.58 -5.61
C ASN A 174 -4.88 -14.49 -4.54
N GLU A 175 -5.37 -13.32 -4.88
CA GLU A 175 -5.48 -12.17 -3.97
C GLU A 175 -6.81 -11.46 -4.22
N ILE A 176 -7.54 -11.11 -3.16
CA ILE A 176 -8.75 -10.31 -3.17
C ILE A 176 -8.43 -9.02 -2.43
N ASP A 177 -8.65 -7.88 -3.07
CA ASP A 177 -8.25 -6.58 -2.56
C ASP A 177 -8.97 -6.23 -1.26
N LEU A 178 -10.25 -6.64 -1.14
CA LEU A 178 -11.07 -6.40 0.04
C LEU A 178 -12.02 -7.57 0.33
N VAL A 179 -11.92 -8.13 1.52
CA VAL A 179 -12.86 -9.10 2.12
C VAL A 179 -13.36 -8.49 3.42
N ALA A 180 -14.67 -8.39 3.58
CA ALA A 180 -15.27 -7.86 4.79
C ALA A 180 -16.37 -8.76 5.34
N THR A 181 -16.53 -8.80 6.67
CA THR A 181 -17.53 -9.64 7.32
C THR A 181 -18.30 -8.90 8.38
N ASN A 182 -19.56 -9.32 8.51
CA ASN A 182 -20.39 -9.01 9.66
C ASN A 182 -20.95 -10.33 10.23
N PRO A 183 -20.37 -10.84 11.32
CA PRO A 183 -20.81 -12.08 11.96
C PRO A 183 -22.24 -12.03 12.50
N LEU A 184 -22.73 -10.84 12.88
CA LEU A 184 -24.08 -10.69 13.43
C LEU A 184 -25.17 -10.97 12.39
N THR A 185 -24.90 -10.61 11.14
CA THR A 185 -25.82 -10.82 10.00
C THR A 185 -25.42 -12.00 9.12
N GLN A 186 -24.32 -12.70 9.47
CA GLN A 186 -23.71 -13.74 8.66
C GLN A 186 -23.50 -13.28 7.19
N SER A 187 -22.97 -12.08 7.03
CA SER A 187 -22.73 -11.48 5.72
C SER A 187 -21.23 -11.35 5.45
N ILE A 188 -20.84 -11.60 4.21
CA ILE A 188 -19.47 -11.44 3.72
C ILE A 188 -19.47 -10.69 2.38
N GLY A 189 -18.63 -9.66 2.29
CA GLY A 189 -18.45 -8.86 1.10
C GLY A 189 -17.07 -9.09 0.49
N PHE A 190 -17.02 -9.15 -0.83
CA PHE A 190 -15.78 -9.24 -1.61
C PHE A 190 -15.73 -8.10 -2.61
N ALA A 191 -14.58 -7.43 -2.69
CA ALA A 191 -14.36 -6.41 -3.71
C ALA A 191 -12.96 -6.48 -4.32
N GLU A 192 -12.92 -6.13 -5.61
CA GLU A 192 -11.69 -5.77 -6.33
C GLU A 192 -11.68 -4.26 -6.54
N VAL A 193 -10.53 -3.66 -6.26
CA VAL A 193 -10.34 -2.21 -6.38
C VAL A 193 -9.50 -1.92 -7.63
N LYS A 194 -9.98 -1.07 -8.51
CA LYS A 194 -9.29 -0.71 -9.75
C LYS A 194 -9.34 0.81 -9.96
N LEU A 195 -8.23 1.43 -10.32
CA LEU A 195 -8.22 2.85 -10.70
C LEU A 195 -9.10 3.12 -11.91
N ASN A 196 -9.09 2.19 -12.87
CA ASN A 196 -9.95 2.23 -14.05
C ASN A 196 -11.01 1.14 -13.92
N PRO A 197 -12.31 1.50 -13.80
CA PRO A 197 -13.41 0.54 -13.63
C PRO A 197 -13.49 -0.49 -14.76
N ALA A 198 -13.08 -0.12 -16.00
CA ALA A 198 -13.06 -1.05 -17.13
C ALA A 198 -12.10 -2.24 -16.97
N LYS A 199 -11.19 -2.20 -15.99
CA LYS A 199 -10.29 -3.32 -15.66
C LYS A 199 -10.89 -4.30 -14.64
N PHE A 200 -12.07 -4.05 -14.13
CA PHE A 200 -12.77 -4.98 -13.24
C PHE A 200 -13.31 -6.18 -14.05
N SER A 201 -13.16 -7.37 -13.50
CA SER A 201 -13.71 -8.60 -14.06
C SER A 201 -14.44 -9.41 -12.99
N ALA A 202 -15.75 -9.47 -13.10
CA ALA A 202 -16.59 -10.25 -12.17
C ALA A 202 -16.23 -11.73 -12.21
N GLY A 203 -15.93 -12.29 -13.38
CA GLY A 203 -15.55 -13.71 -13.52
C GLY A 203 -14.23 -14.05 -12.81
N LEU A 204 -13.23 -13.14 -12.86
CA LEU A 204 -11.99 -13.33 -12.12
C LEU A 204 -12.21 -13.24 -10.61
N LEU A 205 -13.05 -12.30 -10.15
CA LEU A 205 -13.40 -12.19 -8.74
C LEU A 205 -14.09 -13.49 -8.25
N GLU A 206 -15.01 -14.07 -9.02
CA GLU A 206 -15.67 -15.34 -8.66
C GLU A 206 -14.67 -16.50 -8.51
N LEU A 207 -13.69 -16.61 -9.39
CA LEU A 207 -12.64 -17.63 -9.27
C LEU A 207 -11.85 -17.48 -7.96
N LYS A 208 -11.50 -16.24 -7.60
CA LYS A 208 -10.79 -15.93 -6.36
C LYS A 208 -11.65 -16.20 -5.12
N ILE A 209 -12.94 -15.85 -5.15
CA ILE A 209 -13.92 -16.18 -4.09
C ILE A 209 -14.01 -17.69 -3.91
N GLY A 210 -14.07 -18.46 -5.01
CA GLY A 210 -14.03 -19.91 -4.96
C GLY A 210 -12.79 -20.46 -4.25
N ALA A 211 -11.61 -19.87 -4.50
CA ALA A 211 -10.37 -20.23 -3.81
C ALA A 211 -10.41 -19.83 -2.31
N PHE A 212 -10.94 -18.65 -2.01
CA PHE A 212 -11.16 -18.19 -0.62
C PHE A 212 -12.07 -19.15 0.14
N LEU A 213 -13.24 -19.49 -0.38
CA LEU A 213 -14.22 -20.38 0.27
C LEU A 213 -13.74 -21.82 0.42
N LYS A 214 -12.76 -22.26 -0.38
CA LYS A 214 -12.06 -23.54 -0.17
C LYS A 214 -11.15 -23.47 1.05
N SER A 215 -10.45 -22.36 1.25
CA SER A 215 -9.53 -22.15 2.39
C SER A 215 -10.26 -21.75 3.67
N GLN A 216 -11.45 -21.17 3.54
CA GLN A 216 -12.25 -20.61 4.66
C GLN A 216 -13.70 -21.15 4.57
N PRO A 217 -13.92 -22.48 4.79
CA PRO A 217 -15.22 -23.12 4.54
C PRO A 217 -16.34 -22.61 5.45
N GLN A 218 -16.03 -22.00 6.60
CA GLN A 218 -17.02 -21.44 7.53
C GLN A 218 -17.88 -20.33 6.92
N TYR A 219 -17.44 -19.70 5.82
CA TYR A 219 -18.17 -18.62 5.16
C TYR A 219 -19.06 -19.08 4.00
N ARG A 220 -19.10 -20.39 3.67
CA ARG A 220 -19.84 -20.91 2.50
C ARG A 220 -21.34 -20.64 2.52
N ASN A 221 -21.92 -20.62 3.71
CA ASN A 221 -23.36 -20.45 3.91
C ASN A 221 -23.74 -19.01 4.29
N TRP A 222 -22.80 -18.07 4.21
CA TRP A 222 -23.04 -16.67 4.51
C TRP A 222 -23.64 -15.94 3.30
N ASN A 223 -24.32 -14.82 3.57
CA ASN A 223 -24.83 -13.94 2.53
C ASN A 223 -23.64 -13.25 1.84
N ILE A 224 -23.41 -13.57 0.57
CA ILE A 224 -22.24 -13.11 -0.17
C ILE A 224 -22.60 -11.92 -1.05
N THR A 225 -21.90 -10.79 -0.89
CA THR A 225 -21.93 -9.65 -1.80
C THR A 225 -20.63 -9.52 -2.57
N ARG A 226 -20.70 -8.97 -3.80
CA ARG A 226 -19.57 -8.83 -4.73
C ARG A 226 -19.62 -7.51 -5.43
N GLN A 227 -18.48 -6.82 -5.53
CA GLN A 227 -18.44 -5.55 -6.27
C GLN A 227 -17.04 -5.22 -6.80
N GLY A 228 -17.03 -4.44 -7.89
CA GLY A 228 -15.84 -3.71 -8.31
C GLY A 228 -15.91 -2.30 -7.72
N LEU A 229 -14.81 -1.82 -7.19
CA LEU A 229 -14.67 -0.48 -6.62
C LEU A 229 -13.64 0.32 -7.42
N SER A 230 -13.90 1.60 -7.62
CA SER A 230 -13.05 2.49 -8.40
C SER A 230 -13.03 3.92 -7.85
N LEU A 231 -12.30 4.82 -8.50
CA LEU A 231 -12.32 6.25 -8.15
C LEU A 231 -13.72 6.87 -8.24
N GLU A 232 -14.61 6.32 -9.09
CA GLU A 232 -15.96 6.80 -9.26
C GLU A 232 -16.82 6.55 -8.02
N ASP A 233 -16.49 5.53 -7.24
CA ASP A 233 -17.22 5.12 -6.03
C ASP A 233 -16.83 5.91 -4.77
N LEU A 234 -15.79 6.74 -4.83
CA LEU A 234 -15.32 7.55 -3.69
C LEU A 234 -16.38 8.50 -3.13
N ARG A 235 -17.37 8.89 -3.94
CA ARG A 235 -18.43 9.82 -3.57
C ARG A 235 -19.69 9.14 -3.02
N ASN A 236 -19.75 7.81 -3.10
CA ASN A 236 -20.98 7.04 -2.83
C ASN A 236 -20.89 6.15 -1.58
N ILE A 237 -19.82 6.29 -0.76
CA ILE A 237 -19.59 5.48 0.43
C ILE A 237 -19.63 6.34 1.69
#